data_d8026e4968060b6565be258a63781a3d
#
_entry.id   d8026e4968060b6565be258a63781a3d
#
_cell.length_a   1.000
_cell.length_b   1.000
_cell.length_c   1.000
_cell.angle_alpha   90.00
_cell.angle_beta   90.00
_cell.angle_gamma   90.00
#
_symmetry.space_group_name_H-M   'P 1'
#
loop_
_entity.id
_entity.type
_entity.pdbx_description
1 polymer ?
#
loop_
_entity_poly.entity_id
_entity_poly.type
_entity_poly.pdbx_seq_one_letter_code
_entity_poly.pdbx_strand_id
1 'polypeptide(L)'
;TKEIAECVYTALITDTGSFHYSNTTERTFKVASELVRTGVKPAKTAEAVFASYPWSRIELMGAVLSTARRDESGRVACMRQTLDMQRQAQASDEDADGFVNYPLTVGEVEAVAMLKECEPGVYRTSLRSKGDVNVAKVAEKFGGGGHRNAAGCTMRGSWEEAESTIVGLLLDAVDRANGARDITEDALKESESVI
;
A
#
# COMPACT_ATOMS: atom_id res chain seq x y z
N THR A 1 17.48 -27.61 0.55
CA THR A 1 16.40 -28.56 0.20
C THR A 1 15.29 -27.83 -0.57
N LYS A 2 14.37 -28.58 -1.15
CA LYS A 2 13.25 -28.05 -1.91
C LYS A 2 12.33 -27.19 -1.01
N GLU A 3 12.09 -27.61 0.21
CA GLU A 3 11.25 -26.91 1.19
C GLU A 3 11.83 -25.51 1.51
N ILE A 4 13.15 -25.42 1.71
CA ILE A 4 13.83 -24.13 1.90
C ILE A 4 13.67 -23.27 0.64
N ALA A 5 13.82 -23.83 -0.54
CA ALA A 5 13.65 -23.11 -1.80
C ALA A 5 12.22 -22.59 -1.99
N GLU A 6 11.20 -23.36 -1.58
CA GLU A 6 9.79 -22.92 -1.58
C GLU A 6 9.57 -21.75 -0.62
N CYS A 7 10.13 -21.79 0.60
CA CYS A 7 10.07 -20.67 1.54
C CYS A 7 10.74 -19.40 0.99
N VAL A 8 11.95 -19.56 0.43
CA VAL A 8 12.70 -18.41 -0.14
C VAL A 8 11.97 -17.84 -1.36
N TYR A 9 11.39 -18.69 -2.21
CA TYR A 9 10.62 -18.26 -3.37
C TYR A 9 9.35 -17.51 -2.93
N THR A 10 8.66 -18.01 -1.90
CA THR A 10 7.50 -17.33 -1.33
C THR A 10 7.85 -15.93 -0.83
N ALA A 11 8.92 -15.81 -0.03
CA ALA A 11 9.42 -14.52 0.43
C ALA A 11 9.76 -13.59 -0.75
N LEU A 12 10.43 -14.13 -1.79
CA LEU A 12 10.80 -13.36 -2.97
C LEU A 12 9.58 -12.77 -3.68
N ILE A 13 8.53 -13.55 -3.94
CA ILE A 13 7.35 -13.07 -4.66
C ILE A 13 6.50 -12.12 -3.79
N THR A 14 6.45 -12.31 -2.48
CA THR A 14 5.72 -11.40 -1.59
C THR A 14 6.42 -10.06 -1.43
N ASP A 15 7.74 -10.06 -1.19
CA ASP A 15 8.52 -8.83 -1.00
C ASP A 15 8.66 -7.99 -2.28
N THR A 16 8.62 -8.62 -3.43
CA THR A 16 8.69 -7.95 -4.73
C THR A 16 7.32 -7.63 -5.33
N GLY A 17 6.23 -7.93 -4.63
CA GLY A 17 4.88 -7.78 -5.16
C GLY A 17 4.69 -8.54 -6.47
N SER A 18 5.12 -9.80 -6.53
CA SER A 18 5.16 -10.60 -7.77
C SER A 18 5.98 -9.94 -8.88
N PHE A 19 7.15 -9.42 -8.53
CA PHE A 19 8.09 -8.73 -9.43
C PHE A 19 7.63 -7.38 -9.97
N HIS A 20 6.67 -6.72 -9.31
CA HIS A 20 6.17 -5.39 -9.73
C HIS A 20 6.86 -4.22 -9.02
N TYR A 21 7.48 -4.45 -7.85
CA TYR A 21 8.05 -3.37 -7.06
C TYR A 21 9.47 -2.98 -7.53
N SER A 22 9.90 -1.78 -7.18
CA SER A 22 11.20 -1.22 -7.56
C SER A 22 12.41 -1.96 -7.02
N ASN A 23 12.24 -2.82 -6.02
CA ASN A 23 13.28 -3.72 -5.51
C ASN A 23 13.49 -4.98 -6.40
N THR A 24 12.71 -5.13 -7.46
CA THR A 24 12.91 -6.18 -8.47
C THR A 24 14.08 -5.83 -9.38
N THR A 25 15.11 -6.64 -9.35
CA THR A 25 16.37 -6.45 -10.09
C THR A 25 16.71 -7.68 -10.92
N GLU A 26 17.75 -7.58 -11.77
CA GLU A 26 18.30 -8.75 -12.48
C GLU A 26 18.67 -9.88 -11.51
N ARG A 27 19.23 -9.53 -10.33
CA ARG A 27 19.55 -10.52 -9.29
C ARG A 27 18.32 -11.24 -8.78
N THR A 28 17.19 -10.55 -8.64
CA THR A 28 15.91 -11.14 -8.23
C THR A 28 15.49 -12.24 -9.19
N PHE A 29 15.55 -11.98 -10.50
CA PHE A 29 15.21 -12.99 -11.52
C PHE A 29 16.21 -14.14 -11.56
N LYS A 30 17.51 -13.89 -11.37
CA LYS A 30 18.52 -14.96 -11.26
C LYS A 30 18.23 -15.89 -10.09
N VAL A 31 17.96 -15.34 -8.92
CA VAL A 31 17.60 -16.12 -7.72
C VAL A 31 16.32 -16.91 -7.96
N ALA A 32 15.27 -16.29 -8.53
CA ALA A 32 14.03 -16.98 -8.86
C ALA A 32 14.27 -18.18 -9.80
N SER A 33 15.11 -17.99 -10.84
CA SER A 33 15.48 -19.07 -11.77
C SER A 33 16.17 -20.25 -11.08
N GLU A 34 17.13 -19.97 -10.19
CA GLU A 34 17.81 -21.03 -9.42
C GLU A 34 16.83 -21.78 -8.50
N LEU A 35 15.91 -21.07 -7.85
CA LEU A 35 14.89 -21.70 -7.00
C LEU A 35 13.96 -22.61 -7.81
N VAL A 36 13.55 -22.21 -9.01
CA VAL A 36 12.74 -23.04 -9.92
C VAL A 36 13.50 -24.29 -10.33
N ARG A 37 14.82 -24.21 -10.57
CA ARG A 37 15.65 -25.38 -10.87
C ARG A 37 15.68 -26.40 -9.73
N THR A 38 15.53 -25.99 -8.49
CA THR A 38 15.45 -26.92 -7.35
C THR A 38 14.09 -27.65 -7.25
N GLY A 39 13.14 -27.33 -8.14
CA GLY A 39 11.83 -27.97 -8.24
C GLY A 39 10.68 -27.19 -7.62
N VAL A 40 10.89 -25.93 -7.22
CA VAL A 40 9.80 -25.01 -6.87
C VAL A 40 8.83 -24.89 -8.04
N LYS A 41 7.55 -24.90 -7.73
CA LYS A 41 6.46 -24.75 -8.70
C LYS A 41 5.84 -23.35 -8.57
N PRO A 42 6.26 -22.36 -9.41
CA PRO A 42 5.80 -20.96 -9.27
C PRO A 42 4.29 -20.82 -9.21
N ALA A 43 3.57 -21.50 -10.10
CA ALA A 43 2.11 -21.43 -10.13
C ALA A 43 1.46 -21.92 -8.83
N LYS A 44 1.94 -23.03 -8.24
CA LYS A 44 1.41 -23.54 -6.97
C LYS A 44 1.69 -22.59 -5.81
N THR A 45 2.89 -22.01 -5.78
CA THR A 45 3.23 -21.03 -4.74
C THR A 45 2.38 -19.76 -4.88
N ALA A 46 2.22 -19.26 -6.12
CA ALA A 46 1.35 -18.11 -6.37
C ALA A 46 -0.12 -18.38 -6.02
N GLU A 47 -0.65 -19.56 -6.35
CA GLU A 47 -1.99 -20.00 -5.98
C GLU A 47 -2.18 -20.02 -4.45
N ALA A 48 -1.23 -20.62 -3.72
CA ALA A 48 -1.29 -20.67 -2.27
C ALA A 48 -1.22 -19.29 -1.60
N VAL A 49 -0.47 -18.35 -2.18
CA VAL A 49 -0.26 -17.02 -1.60
C VAL A 49 -1.37 -16.03 -2.02
N PHE A 50 -1.81 -16.06 -3.28
CA PHE A 50 -2.65 -15.02 -3.87
C PHE A 50 -4.05 -15.48 -4.29
N ALA A 51 -4.35 -16.77 -4.27
CA ALA A 51 -5.61 -17.32 -4.75
C ALA A 51 -6.28 -18.31 -3.77
N SER A 52 -5.92 -18.25 -2.49
CA SER A 52 -6.46 -19.10 -1.43
C SER A 52 -7.34 -18.35 -0.40
N TYR A 53 -7.79 -17.15 -0.75
CA TYR A 53 -8.58 -16.31 0.14
C TYR A 53 -10.02 -16.83 0.30
N PRO A 54 -10.63 -16.67 1.49
CA PRO A 54 -12.03 -17.02 1.72
C PRO A 54 -12.98 -16.03 1.01
N TRP A 55 -14.21 -16.47 0.76
CA TRP A 55 -15.25 -15.63 0.13
C TRP A 55 -15.56 -14.37 0.96
N SER A 56 -15.51 -14.46 2.28
CA SER A 56 -15.67 -13.34 3.23
C SER A 56 -14.76 -12.14 2.89
N ARG A 57 -13.54 -12.42 2.38
CA ARG A 57 -12.63 -11.36 1.91
C ARG A 57 -13.20 -10.57 0.73
N ILE A 58 -13.88 -11.24 -0.20
CA ILE A 58 -14.49 -10.57 -1.38
C ILE A 58 -15.65 -9.67 -0.94
N GLU A 59 -16.49 -10.17 -0.01
CA GLU A 59 -17.60 -9.39 0.54
C GLU A 59 -17.11 -8.17 1.31
N LEU A 60 -16.11 -8.36 2.18
CA LEU A 60 -15.47 -7.25 2.91
C LEU A 60 -14.81 -6.25 1.96
N MET A 61 -14.11 -6.73 0.94
CA MET A 61 -13.46 -5.86 -0.06
C MET A 61 -14.49 -5.00 -0.79
N GLY A 62 -15.61 -5.57 -1.22
CA GLY A 62 -16.69 -4.82 -1.86
C GLY A 62 -17.24 -3.72 -0.94
N ALA A 63 -17.48 -4.04 0.33
CA ALA A 63 -17.95 -3.07 1.33
C ALA A 63 -16.92 -1.94 1.56
N VAL A 64 -15.65 -2.28 1.75
CA VAL A 64 -14.59 -1.29 1.99
C VAL A 64 -14.35 -0.40 0.76
N LEU A 65 -14.24 -0.98 -0.43
CA LEU A 65 -14.02 -0.22 -1.66
C LEU A 65 -15.21 0.70 -2.00
N SER A 66 -16.44 0.36 -1.62
CA SER A 66 -17.60 1.24 -1.79
C SER A 66 -17.51 2.54 -0.99
N THR A 67 -16.66 2.59 0.04
CA THR A 67 -16.40 3.80 0.84
C THR A 67 -15.31 4.68 0.26
N ALA A 68 -14.59 4.22 -0.77
CA ALA A 68 -13.47 4.96 -1.32
C ALA A 68 -13.91 6.35 -1.82
N ARG A 69 -13.17 7.36 -1.42
CA ARG A 69 -13.36 8.77 -1.83
C ARG A 69 -12.01 9.33 -2.25
N ARG A 70 -12.01 10.25 -3.18
CA ARG A 70 -10.84 11.04 -3.54
C ARG A 70 -11.03 12.47 -3.06
N ASP A 71 -9.92 13.13 -2.74
CA ASP A 71 -9.90 14.57 -2.51
C ASP A 71 -10.27 15.34 -3.80
N GLU A 72 -10.45 16.65 -3.72
CA GLU A 72 -10.80 17.49 -4.85
C GLU A 72 -9.76 17.49 -5.99
N SER A 73 -8.48 17.31 -5.66
CA SER A 73 -7.41 17.18 -6.65
C SER A 73 -7.35 15.82 -7.34
N GLY A 74 -8.01 14.81 -6.77
CA GLY A 74 -7.99 13.42 -7.22
C GLY A 74 -6.69 12.66 -6.89
N ARG A 75 -5.71 13.29 -6.21
CA ARG A 75 -4.38 12.73 -5.95
C ARG A 75 -4.30 11.90 -4.67
N VAL A 76 -5.20 12.13 -3.73
CA VAL A 76 -5.27 11.37 -2.47
C VAL A 76 -6.59 10.63 -2.40
N ALA A 77 -6.54 9.35 -2.05
CA ALA A 77 -7.73 8.57 -1.78
C ALA A 77 -7.79 8.16 -0.31
N CYS A 78 -9.01 8.07 0.21
CA CYS A 78 -9.28 7.57 1.54
C CYS A 78 -10.41 6.55 1.48
N MET A 79 -10.35 5.53 2.33
CA MET A 79 -11.42 4.56 2.52
C MET A 79 -11.44 4.06 3.95
N ARG A 80 -12.60 3.56 4.36
CA ARG A 80 -12.83 3.12 5.73
C ARG A 80 -13.34 1.69 5.79
N GLN A 81 -12.93 0.99 6.83
CA GLN A 81 -13.46 -0.31 7.23
C GLN A 81 -14.06 -0.17 8.62
N THR A 82 -15.34 -0.45 8.76
CA THR A 82 -16.01 -0.46 10.06
C THR A 82 -16.04 -1.87 10.64
N LEU A 83 -16.24 -1.96 11.96
CA LEU A 83 -16.49 -3.25 12.63
C LEU A 83 -17.75 -3.93 12.11
N ASP A 84 -18.75 -3.16 11.68
CA ASP A 84 -19.99 -3.70 11.09
C ASP A 84 -19.72 -4.37 9.74
N MET A 85 -18.93 -3.76 8.86
CA MET A 85 -18.56 -4.37 7.58
C MET A 85 -17.85 -5.71 7.80
N GLN A 86 -16.92 -5.76 8.74
CA GLN A 86 -16.20 -7.00 9.08
C GLN A 86 -17.14 -8.07 9.61
N ARG A 87 -18.06 -7.72 10.50
CA ARG A 87 -19.07 -8.65 11.04
C ARG A 87 -20.03 -9.16 9.98
N GLN A 88 -20.54 -8.28 9.12
CA GLN A 88 -21.47 -8.65 8.05
C GLN A 88 -20.84 -9.59 7.03
N ALA A 89 -19.59 -9.36 6.67
CA ALA A 89 -18.82 -10.22 5.78
C ALA A 89 -18.34 -11.52 6.47
N GLN A 90 -18.49 -11.65 7.78
CA GLN A 90 -17.89 -12.74 8.59
C GLN A 90 -16.38 -12.88 8.33
N ALA A 91 -15.72 -11.75 8.11
CA ALA A 91 -14.32 -11.69 7.75
C ALA A 91 -13.41 -11.58 8.97
N SER A 92 -12.20 -12.14 8.85
CA SER A 92 -11.14 -12.00 9.85
C SER A 92 -10.45 -10.61 9.74
N ASP A 93 -9.62 -10.30 10.71
CA ASP A 93 -8.81 -9.08 10.71
C ASP A 93 -7.82 -9.05 9.53
N GLU A 94 -7.29 -10.21 9.15
CA GLU A 94 -6.31 -10.42 8.10
C GLU A 94 -6.92 -10.32 6.69
N ASP A 95 -8.23 -10.54 6.56
CA ASP A 95 -8.91 -10.51 5.26
C ASP A 95 -8.86 -9.12 4.58
N ALA A 96 -8.61 -8.07 5.33
CA ALA A 96 -8.47 -6.71 4.79
C ALA A 96 -7.04 -6.36 4.32
N ASP A 97 -6.08 -7.27 4.51
CA ASP A 97 -4.70 -7.00 4.15
C ASP A 97 -4.55 -6.73 2.65
N GLY A 98 -3.86 -5.64 2.34
CA GLY A 98 -3.62 -5.21 0.97
C GLY A 98 -4.74 -4.37 0.33
N PHE A 99 -5.93 -4.23 0.94
CA PHE A 99 -7.01 -3.41 0.35
C PHE A 99 -6.58 -1.96 0.10
N VAL A 100 -5.76 -1.41 0.97
CA VAL A 100 -5.20 -0.05 0.83
C VAL A 100 -4.45 0.18 -0.50
N ASN A 101 -4.02 -0.88 -1.18
CA ASN A 101 -3.29 -0.77 -2.43
C ASN A 101 -4.20 -0.56 -3.66
N TYR A 102 -5.49 -0.92 -3.57
CA TYR A 102 -6.37 -0.85 -4.75
C TYR A 102 -6.52 0.57 -5.31
N PRO A 103 -6.77 1.63 -4.51
CA PRO A 103 -6.86 2.98 -5.07
C PRO A 103 -5.55 3.46 -5.71
N LEU A 104 -4.38 2.95 -5.31
CA LEU A 104 -3.11 3.28 -5.97
C LEU A 104 -2.99 2.74 -7.40
N THR A 105 -3.85 1.80 -7.81
CA THR A 105 -3.88 1.33 -9.21
C THR A 105 -4.41 2.41 -10.16
N VAL A 106 -5.10 3.41 -9.64
CA VAL A 106 -5.52 4.59 -10.39
C VAL A 106 -4.31 5.49 -10.66
N GLY A 107 -4.08 5.87 -11.92
CA GLY A 107 -2.87 6.59 -12.33
C GLY A 107 -2.64 7.90 -11.56
N GLU A 108 -3.71 8.67 -11.39
CA GLU A 108 -3.71 10.00 -10.76
C GLU A 108 -3.52 9.95 -9.24
N VAL A 109 -3.86 8.81 -8.58
CA VAL A 109 -3.75 8.68 -7.13
C VAL A 109 -2.29 8.45 -6.72
N GLU A 110 -1.75 9.34 -5.92
CA GLU A 110 -0.37 9.33 -5.44
C GLU A 110 -0.24 8.82 -4.00
N ALA A 111 -1.27 9.01 -3.17
CA ALA A 111 -1.30 8.52 -1.79
C ALA A 111 -2.68 8.02 -1.39
N VAL A 112 -2.71 7.05 -0.47
CA VAL A 112 -3.94 6.43 0.03
C VAL A 112 -3.87 6.24 1.54
N ALA A 113 -4.98 6.53 2.22
CA ALA A 113 -5.23 6.13 3.59
C ALA A 113 -6.39 5.12 3.65
N MET A 114 -6.23 4.09 4.45
CA MET A 114 -7.31 3.19 4.84
C MET A 114 -7.42 3.20 6.36
N LEU A 115 -8.56 3.68 6.86
CA LEU A 115 -8.87 3.70 8.29
C LEU A 115 -9.68 2.45 8.64
N LYS A 116 -9.13 1.60 9.49
CA LYS A 116 -9.77 0.39 10.00
C LYS A 116 -10.17 0.60 11.45
N GLU A 117 -11.45 0.57 11.72
CA GLU A 117 -11.98 0.65 13.07
C GLU A 117 -11.59 -0.59 13.89
N CYS A 118 -10.92 -0.36 15.03
CA CYS A 118 -10.59 -1.41 15.99
C CYS A 118 -11.54 -1.39 17.19
N GLU A 119 -11.90 -0.17 17.61
CA GLU A 119 -12.85 0.15 18.66
C GLU A 119 -13.58 1.44 18.25
N PRO A 120 -14.75 1.77 18.80
CA PRO A 120 -15.42 3.02 18.52
C PRO A 120 -14.49 4.22 18.72
N GLY A 121 -14.26 4.99 17.66
CA GLY A 121 -13.38 6.16 17.67
C GLY A 121 -11.88 5.85 17.68
N VAL A 122 -11.47 4.60 17.42
CA VAL A 122 -10.05 4.19 17.31
C VAL A 122 -9.82 3.48 15.99
N TYR A 123 -8.94 4.04 15.17
CA TYR A 123 -8.68 3.57 13.81
C TYR A 123 -7.22 3.21 13.61
N ARG A 124 -6.94 1.95 13.29
CA ARG A 124 -5.64 1.56 12.72
C ARG A 124 -5.60 2.03 11.27
N THR A 125 -4.72 2.95 10.98
CA THR A 125 -4.64 3.62 9.69
C THR A 125 -3.44 3.12 8.91
N SER A 126 -3.71 2.53 7.77
CA SER A 126 -2.68 2.10 6.80
C SER A 126 -2.50 3.16 5.74
N LEU A 127 -1.24 3.51 5.46
CA LEU A 127 -0.85 4.54 4.49
C LEU A 127 -0.03 3.91 3.39
N ARG A 128 -0.31 4.27 2.15
CA ARG A 128 0.48 3.89 0.97
C ARG A 128 0.67 5.07 0.04
N SER A 129 1.76 5.05 -0.72
CA SER A 129 2.03 6.09 -1.72
C SER A 129 2.86 5.57 -2.89
N LYS A 130 2.97 6.39 -3.93
CA LYS A 130 3.86 6.22 -5.09
C LYS A 130 5.05 7.16 -5.02
N GLY A 131 6.10 6.81 -5.76
CA GLY A 131 7.25 7.68 -6.00
C GLY A 131 7.90 8.23 -4.73
N ASP A 132 8.09 9.54 -4.69
CA ASP A 132 8.81 10.22 -3.62
C ASP A 132 7.94 10.65 -2.44
N VAL A 133 6.64 10.41 -2.49
CA VAL A 133 5.72 10.75 -1.40
C VAL A 133 6.05 9.92 -0.15
N ASN A 134 6.37 10.57 0.96
CA ASN A 134 6.83 9.92 2.19
C ASN A 134 5.72 9.83 3.23
N VAL A 135 5.01 8.70 3.24
CA VAL A 135 3.92 8.45 4.21
C VAL A 135 4.42 8.04 5.60
N ALA A 136 5.68 7.62 5.74
CA ALA A 136 6.24 7.33 7.07
C ALA A 136 6.27 8.59 7.94
N LYS A 137 6.68 9.75 7.36
CA LYS A 137 6.65 11.03 8.06
C LYS A 137 5.25 11.50 8.46
N VAL A 138 4.23 11.05 7.75
CA VAL A 138 2.83 11.29 8.13
C VAL A 138 2.46 10.42 9.32
N ALA A 139 2.77 9.12 9.28
CA ALA A 139 2.49 8.17 10.35
C ALA A 139 3.21 8.54 11.67
N GLU A 140 4.44 9.04 11.61
CA GLU A 140 5.24 9.48 12.76
C GLU A 140 4.53 10.57 13.59
N LYS A 141 3.72 11.43 12.98
CA LYS A 141 2.94 12.46 13.69
C LYS A 141 1.91 11.88 14.67
N PHE A 142 1.55 10.62 14.49
CA PHE A 142 0.62 9.88 15.34
C PHE A 142 1.30 8.76 16.13
N GLY A 143 2.63 8.83 16.30
CA GLY A 143 3.40 7.81 17.00
C GLY A 143 3.52 6.48 16.24
N GLY A 144 3.18 6.48 14.96
CA GLY A 144 3.35 5.35 14.05
C GLY A 144 4.68 5.37 13.31
N GLY A 145 4.77 4.63 12.20
CA GLY A 145 5.98 4.57 11.38
C GLY A 145 5.86 3.57 10.24
N GLY A 146 6.99 3.28 9.60
CA GLY A 146 7.08 2.34 8.49
C GLY A 146 8.11 2.78 7.45
N HIS A 147 7.92 2.31 6.23
CA HIS A 147 8.76 2.69 5.09
C HIS A 147 8.19 3.91 4.37
N ARG A 148 9.01 4.56 3.53
CA ARG A 148 8.64 5.75 2.75
C ARG A 148 7.26 5.63 2.10
N ASN A 149 6.98 4.52 1.42
CA ASN A 149 5.75 4.31 0.66
C ASN A 149 4.74 3.36 1.33
N ALA A 150 5.02 2.88 2.55
CA ALA A 150 4.17 1.96 3.30
C ALA A 150 4.35 2.17 4.80
N ALA A 151 3.38 2.81 5.45
CA ALA A 151 3.43 3.11 6.87
C ALA A 151 2.06 2.91 7.52
N GLY A 152 2.03 2.96 8.84
CA GLY A 152 0.80 2.86 9.60
C GLY A 152 0.87 3.60 10.92
N CYS A 153 -0.28 4.02 11.41
CA CYS A 153 -0.45 4.69 12.70
C CYS A 153 -1.82 4.36 13.30
N THR A 154 -2.05 4.84 14.52
CA THR A 154 -3.36 4.77 15.15
C THR A 154 -3.92 6.18 15.31
N MET A 155 -5.13 6.39 14.83
CA MET A 155 -5.84 7.65 14.96
C MET A 155 -7.02 7.50 15.94
N ARG A 156 -7.43 8.61 16.56
CA ARG A 156 -8.55 8.67 17.52
C ARG A 156 -9.43 9.87 17.20
N GLY A 157 -10.73 9.76 17.49
CA GLY A 157 -11.71 10.81 17.24
C GLY A 157 -12.92 10.32 16.46
N SER A 158 -13.68 11.23 15.87
CA SER A 158 -14.73 10.88 14.91
C SER A 158 -14.14 10.43 13.57
N TRP A 159 -14.95 9.75 12.74
CA TRP A 159 -14.57 9.38 11.39
C TRP A 159 -14.15 10.58 10.55
N GLU A 160 -14.96 11.64 10.63
CA GLU A 160 -14.80 12.86 9.85
C GLU A 160 -13.51 13.60 10.23
N GLU A 161 -13.18 13.68 11.50
CA GLU A 161 -11.95 14.29 12.00
C GLU A 161 -10.72 13.48 11.58
N ALA A 162 -10.76 12.17 11.76
CA ALA A 162 -9.66 11.30 11.40
C ALA A 162 -9.39 11.31 9.89
N GLU A 163 -10.46 11.21 9.07
CA GLU A 163 -10.38 11.23 7.62
C GLU A 163 -9.87 12.57 7.10
N SER A 164 -10.45 13.69 7.52
CA SER A 164 -10.04 15.02 7.08
C SER A 164 -8.59 15.33 7.47
N THR A 165 -8.19 14.94 8.67
CA THR A 165 -6.82 15.14 9.15
C THR A 165 -5.81 14.34 8.32
N ILE A 166 -6.07 13.05 8.08
CA ILE A 166 -5.11 12.21 7.37
C ILE A 166 -5.02 12.59 5.88
N VAL A 167 -6.16 12.92 5.25
CA VAL A 167 -6.18 13.38 3.85
C VAL A 167 -5.41 14.68 3.69
N GLY A 168 -5.60 15.66 4.58
CA GLY A 168 -4.86 16.92 4.55
C GLY A 168 -3.34 16.71 4.67
N LEU A 169 -2.91 15.82 5.58
CA LEU A 169 -1.49 15.52 5.76
C LEU A 169 -0.88 14.75 4.57
N LEU A 170 -1.66 13.90 3.92
CA LEU A 170 -1.23 13.22 2.71
C LEU A 170 -1.12 14.19 1.52
N LEU A 171 -2.06 15.13 1.38
CA LEU A 171 -1.97 16.20 0.38
C LEU A 171 -0.70 17.03 0.56
N ASP A 172 -0.41 17.47 1.79
CA ASP A 172 0.84 18.16 2.11
C ASP A 172 2.10 17.35 1.76
N ALA A 173 2.05 16.01 1.90
CA ALA A 173 3.17 15.14 1.56
C ALA A 173 3.33 14.99 0.05
N VAL A 174 2.23 14.92 -0.70
CA VAL A 174 2.19 14.89 -2.17
C VAL A 174 2.72 16.20 -2.74
N ASP A 175 2.25 17.35 -2.25
CA ASP A 175 2.69 18.67 -2.73
C ASP A 175 4.18 18.88 -2.51
N ARG A 176 4.70 18.48 -1.35
CA ARG A 176 6.16 18.54 -1.09
C ARG A 176 6.98 17.66 -2.01
N ALA A 177 6.49 16.47 -2.34
CA ALA A 177 7.19 15.57 -3.24
C ALA A 177 7.21 16.13 -4.68
N ASN A 178 6.10 16.70 -5.14
CA ASN A 178 5.98 17.27 -6.47
C ASN A 178 6.77 18.59 -6.62
N GLY A 179 6.70 19.48 -5.64
CA GLY A 179 7.51 20.70 -5.65
C GLY A 179 9.02 20.44 -5.63
N ALA A 180 9.47 19.35 -5.00
CA ALA A 180 10.88 18.95 -5.07
C ALA A 180 11.28 18.38 -6.44
N ARG A 181 10.36 17.71 -7.17
CA ARG A 181 10.61 17.24 -8.54
C ARG A 181 10.73 18.37 -9.52
N ASP A 182 9.83 19.36 -9.47
CA ASP A 182 9.83 20.51 -10.38
C ASP A 182 11.17 21.26 -10.30
N ILE A 183 11.70 21.49 -9.09
CA ILE A 183 13.00 22.15 -8.89
C ILE A 183 14.15 21.34 -9.51
N THR A 184 14.08 20.01 -9.40
CA THR A 184 15.14 19.13 -9.92
C THR A 184 15.11 19.06 -11.45
N GLU A 185 13.93 19.02 -12.05
CA GLU A 185 13.77 19.02 -13.52
C GLU A 185 14.19 20.33 -14.14
N ASP A 186 13.87 21.46 -13.51
CA ASP A 186 14.29 22.78 -13.98
C ASP A 186 15.80 22.94 -13.89
N ALA A 187 16.45 22.51 -12.82
CA ALA A 187 17.91 22.53 -12.69
C ALA A 187 18.62 21.65 -13.74
N LEU A 188 18.02 20.51 -14.12
CA LEU A 188 18.55 19.64 -15.18
C LEU A 188 18.44 20.30 -16.56
N LYS A 189 17.29 20.91 -16.88
CA LYS A 189 17.08 21.65 -18.16
C LYS A 189 18.04 22.83 -18.31
N GLU A 190 18.30 23.58 -17.23
CA GLU A 190 19.28 24.66 -17.23
C GLU A 190 20.70 24.14 -17.49
N SER A 191 21.08 23.00 -16.92
CA SER A 191 22.42 22.42 -17.15
C SER A 191 22.62 21.87 -18.56
N GLU A 192 21.56 21.37 -19.23
CA GLU A 192 21.60 20.91 -20.62
C GLU A 192 21.61 22.07 -21.64
N SER A 193 21.12 23.25 -21.26
CA SER A 193 21.09 24.45 -22.13
C SER A 193 22.43 25.21 -22.20
N VAL A 194 23.42 24.83 -21.39
CA VAL A 194 24.74 25.45 -21.29
C VAL A 194 25.84 24.69 -22.06
N ILE A 195 25.47 23.57 -22.71
CA ILE A 195 26.36 22.79 -23.59
C ILE A 195 25.99 23.06 -25.05
#